data_0db6ee677c6e063d58163613c604737f
#
_entry.id   0db6ee677c6e063d58163613c604737f
#
_cell.length_a   1.000
_cell.length_b   1.000
_cell.length_c   1.000
_cell.angle_alpha   90.00
_cell.angle_beta   90.00
_cell.angle_gamma   90.00
#
_symmetry.space_group_name_H-M   'P 1'
#
loop_
_entity.id
_entity.type
_entity.pdbx_description
1 polymer ?
#
loop_
_entity_poly.entity_id
_entity_poly.type
_entity_poly.pdbx_seq_one_letter_code
_entity_poly.pdbx_strand_id
1 'polypeptide(L)'
;RLDAKNDCYLAELPSLALRDVRIEDQTVRDNERMLTDGFYAEVTLSYDGVIAQQTGGRPFKVDALRPIQMSKSDVLDVLMKARQTFSVTEWIDFLLRSIGLEASALSDRAKKVVLLRMVPFVERNYNMVELGPRGTGKSHLFQQISPYSHLISGGKATVAKMFVNNSTGQRGLVCQYDVVCFDEVSGISFDQKDGVNIMK
;
A
#
# COMPACT_ATOMS: atom_id res chain seq x y z
N ARG A 1 9.75 3.42 -6.63
CA ARG A 1 10.37 3.56 -5.30
C ARG A 1 11.00 4.94 -5.11
N LEU A 2 11.07 5.42 -3.89
CA LEU A 2 11.78 6.66 -3.55
C LEU A 2 13.28 6.38 -3.32
N ASP A 3 14.13 7.09 -4.03
CA ASP A 3 15.57 7.16 -3.77
C ASP A 3 15.83 8.32 -2.79
N ALA A 4 15.91 8.00 -1.50
CA ALA A 4 16.04 9.02 -0.45
C ALA A 4 17.39 9.77 -0.47
N LYS A 5 18.42 9.25 -1.16
CA LYS A 5 19.71 9.95 -1.29
C LYS A 5 19.64 11.10 -2.28
N ASN A 6 18.89 10.90 -3.35
CA ASN A 6 18.79 11.87 -4.46
C ASN A 6 17.44 12.61 -4.43
N ASP A 7 16.60 12.33 -3.45
CA ASP A 7 15.24 12.87 -3.29
C ASP A 7 14.42 12.80 -4.58
N CYS A 8 14.45 11.65 -5.26
CA CYS A 8 13.75 11.43 -6.51
C CYS A 8 13.07 10.05 -6.55
N TYR A 9 12.07 9.93 -7.40
CA TYR A 9 11.43 8.64 -7.63
C TYR A 9 12.11 7.88 -8.77
N LEU A 10 12.15 6.55 -8.63
CA LEU A 10 12.64 5.64 -9.65
C LEU A 10 11.56 4.57 -9.90
N ALA A 11 11.25 4.34 -11.16
CA ALA A 11 10.32 3.31 -11.58
C ALA A 11 11.04 1.97 -11.76
N GLU A 12 10.32 0.89 -11.47
CA GLU A 12 10.70 -0.48 -11.83
C GLU A 12 9.70 -1.01 -12.86
N LEU A 13 10.19 -1.57 -13.93
CA LEU A 13 9.41 -2.16 -15.01
C LEU A 13 9.77 -3.65 -15.12
N PRO A 14 9.14 -4.52 -14.32
CA PRO A 14 9.51 -5.94 -14.25
C PRO A 14 9.37 -6.68 -15.57
N SER A 15 8.37 -6.34 -16.38
CA SER A 15 8.14 -6.94 -17.71
C SER A 15 9.28 -6.69 -18.69
N LEU A 16 10.07 -5.64 -18.49
CA LEU A 16 11.24 -5.29 -19.31
C LEU A 16 12.56 -5.56 -18.58
N ALA A 17 12.50 -6.13 -17.38
CA ALA A 17 13.64 -6.30 -16.48
C ALA A 17 14.44 -5.00 -16.22
N LEU A 18 13.78 -3.84 -16.34
CA LEU A 18 14.36 -2.54 -16.09
C LEU A 18 14.15 -2.13 -14.64
N ARG A 19 15.25 -1.69 -14.02
CA ARG A 19 15.25 -1.10 -12.66
C ARG A 19 15.83 0.30 -12.75
N ASP A 20 15.48 1.12 -11.77
CA ASP A 20 16.05 2.48 -11.64
C ASP A 20 15.77 3.40 -12.85
N VAL A 21 14.59 3.24 -13.49
CA VAL A 21 14.14 4.11 -14.56
C VAL A 21 13.75 5.47 -13.99
N ARG A 22 14.30 6.54 -14.55
CA ARG A 22 13.99 7.91 -14.12
C ARG A 22 12.52 8.22 -14.40
N ILE A 23 11.84 8.82 -13.44
CA ILE A 23 10.45 9.25 -13.55
C ILE A 23 10.27 10.60 -12.87
N GLU A 24 9.46 11.45 -13.42
CA GLU A 24 9.17 12.77 -12.85
C GLU A 24 8.26 12.65 -11.64
N ASP A 25 8.54 13.45 -10.60
CA ASP A 25 7.77 13.45 -9.35
C ASP A 25 6.29 13.76 -9.59
N GLN A 26 5.98 14.63 -10.55
CA GLN A 26 4.61 14.96 -10.90
C GLN A 26 3.85 13.74 -11.43
N THR A 27 4.49 12.93 -12.27
CA THR A 27 3.90 11.68 -12.79
C THR A 27 3.56 10.70 -11.66
N VAL A 28 4.39 10.67 -10.61
CA VAL A 28 4.14 9.83 -9.43
C VAL A 28 2.99 10.38 -8.60
N ARG A 29 2.94 11.69 -8.38
CA ARG A 29 1.84 12.35 -7.64
C ARG A 29 0.49 12.18 -8.32
N ASP A 30 0.47 12.26 -9.65
CA ASP A 30 -0.74 12.04 -10.44
C ASP A 30 -1.20 10.57 -10.44
N ASN A 31 -0.31 9.66 -10.05
CA ASN A 31 -0.53 8.21 -10.05
C ASN A 31 0.02 7.55 -8.76
N GLU A 32 -0.50 7.94 -7.61
CA GLU A 32 -0.02 7.49 -6.29
C GLU A 32 0.00 5.96 -6.11
N ARG A 33 -0.85 5.23 -6.84
CA ARG A 33 -0.85 3.76 -6.87
C ARG A 33 0.48 3.15 -7.31
N MET A 34 1.35 3.91 -8.01
CA MET A 34 2.70 3.47 -8.35
C MET A 34 3.56 3.18 -7.11
N LEU A 35 3.22 3.79 -5.97
CA LEU A 35 3.97 3.64 -4.73
C LEU A 35 3.63 2.36 -3.96
N THR A 36 2.61 1.64 -4.40
CA THR A 36 2.14 0.39 -3.79
C THR A 36 2.62 -0.84 -4.59
N ASP A 37 1.74 -1.79 -4.86
CA ASP A 37 2.06 -3.06 -5.55
C ASP A 37 2.23 -2.91 -7.06
N GLY A 38 2.11 -1.69 -7.56
CA GLY A 38 2.18 -1.38 -8.99
C GLY A 38 0.83 -1.54 -9.68
N PHE A 39 0.84 -1.30 -10.99
CA PHE A 39 -0.35 -1.38 -11.83
C PHE A 39 0.05 -1.57 -13.30
N TYR A 40 -0.91 -1.92 -14.14
CA TYR A 40 -0.71 -2.00 -15.59
C TYR A 40 -0.85 -0.63 -16.24
N ALA A 41 0.12 -0.25 -17.04
CA ALA A 41 0.13 1.00 -17.77
C ALA A 41 0.76 0.87 -19.14
N GLU A 42 0.35 1.72 -20.06
CA GLU A 42 1.10 2.05 -21.26
C GLU A 42 2.16 3.08 -20.90
N VAL A 43 3.42 2.77 -21.17
CA VAL A 43 4.55 3.62 -20.78
C VAL A 43 5.37 3.96 -22.00
N THR A 44 5.61 5.24 -22.23
CA THR A 44 6.57 5.72 -23.22
C THR A 44 7.90 5.95 -22.54
N LEU A 45 8.95 5.30 -23.05
CA LEU A 45 10.30 5.41 -22.54
C LEU A 45 11.21 6.12 -23.54
N SER A 46 12.05 7.00 -23.04
CA SER A 46 13.23 7.50 -23.76
C SER A 46 14.50 6.86 -23.25
N TYR A 47 15.49 6.81 -24.14
CA TYR A 47 16.82 6.29 -23.85
C TYR A 47 17.87 7.35 -24.16
N ASP A 48 18.73 7.64 -23.20
CA ASP A 48 19.82 8.59 -23.32
C ASP A 48 21.16 7.85 -23.38
N GLY A 49 21.73 7.78 -24.57
CA GLY A 49 23.01 7.10 -24.82
C GLY A 49 24.22 7.77 -24.15
N VAL A 50 24.16 9.06 -23.86
CA VAL A 50 25.24 9.79 -23.17
C VAL A 50 25.26 9.39 -21.70
N ILE A 51 24.07 9.33 -21.07
CA ILE A 51 23.95 8.89 -19.67
C ILE A 51 24.32 7.41 -19.53
N ALA A 52 24.04 6.58 -20.54
CA ALA A 52 24.41 5.17 -20.53
C ALA A 52 25.91 4.90 -20.41
N GLN A 53 26.75 5.82 -20.90
CA GLN A 53 28.22 5.72 -20.85
C GLN A 53 28.81 6.17 -19.50
N GLN A 54 27.98 6.79 -18.64
CA GLN A 54 28.43 7.24 -17.33
C GLN A 54 28.37 6.09 -16.31
N THR A 55 29.39 6.02 -15.44
CA THR A 55 29.41 5.03 -14.36
C THR A 55 28.20 5.23 -13.44
N GLY A 56 27.33 4.21 -13.33
CA GLY A 56 26.07 4.30 -12.57
C GLY A 56 24.98 5.13 -13.24
N GLY A 57 25.13 5.42 -14.55
CA GLY A 57 24.14 6.17 -15.31
C GLY A 57 22.80 5.43 -15.42
N ARG A 58 21.72 6.20 -15.41
CA ARG A 58 20.33 5.71 -15.54
C ARG A 58 19.77 6.18 -16.88
N PRO A 59 20.02 5.47 -17.99
CA PRO A 59 19.74 5.97 -19.33
C PRO A 59 18.25 6.01 -19.68
N PHE A 60 17.42 5.21 -19.03
CA PHE A 60 16.00 5.19 -19.30
C PHE A 60 15.24 6.24 -18.49
N LYS A 61 14.25 6.88 -19.13
CA LYS A 61 13.32 7.83 -18.52
C LYS A 61 11.89 7.51 -18.95
N VAL A 62 10.95 7.62 -18.03
CA VAL A 62 9.51 7.61 -18.33
C VAL A 62 9.13 9.01 -18.82
N ASP A 63 8.76 9.13 -20.10
CA ASP A 63 8.29 10.39 -20.68
C ASP A 63 6.79 10.55 -20.59
N ALA A 64 6.06 9.45 -20.75
CA ALA A 64 4.61 9.44 -20.57
C ALA A 64 4.16 8.12 -19.94
N LEU A 65 3.10 8.20 -19.14
CA LEU A 65 2.48 7.07 -18.49
C LEU A 65 0.97 7.20 -18.57
N ARG A 66 0.32 6.15 -19.08
CA ARG A 66 -1.13 6.04 -19.18
C ARG A 66 -1.59 4.77 -18.47
N PRO A 67 -2.21 4.88 -17.29
CA PRO A 67 -2.77 3.74 -16.59
C PRO A 67 -3.87 3.06 -17.42
N ILE A 68 -3.85 1.71 -17.47
CA ILE A 68 -4.82 0.93 -18.26
C ILE A 68 -6.11 0.71 -17.48
N GLN A 69 -6.03 0.65 -16.15
CA GLN A 69 -7.21 0.51 -15.29
C GLN A 69 -7.16 1.54 -14.17
N MET A 70 -8.08 2.47 -14.19
CA MET A 70 -8.32 3.40 -13.08
C MET A 70 -9.79 3.38 -12.69
N SER A 71 -10.03 3.17 -11.39
CA SER A 71 -11.26 3.67 -10.79
C SER A 71 -11.20 5.20 -10.80
N LYS A 72 -12.29 5.85 -11.20
CA LYS A 72 -12.37 7.32 -11.25
C LYS A 72 -12.06 7.91 -9.89
N SER A 73 -11.22 8.95 -9.84
CA SER A 73 -10.86 9.67 -8.61
C SER A 73 -12.04 10.45 -7.98
N ASP A 74 -13.06 10.76 -8.77
CA ASP A 74 -14.19 11.60 -8.33
C ASP A 74 -15.29 10.85 -7.57
N VAL A 75 -15.01 9.62 -7.16
CA VAL A 75 -15.99 8.78 -6.45
C VAL A 75 -16.27 9.32 -5.04
N LEU A 76 -15.35 10.09 -4.44
CA LEU A 76 -15.52 10.59 -3.08
C LEU A 76 -16.75 11.51 -2.93
N ASP A 77 -16.92 12.47 -3.84
CA ASP A 77 -18.06 13.38 -3.81
C ASP A 77 -19.38 12.64 -4.01
N VAL A 78 -19.39 11.63 -4.87
CA VAL A 78 -20.57 10.78 -5.09
C VAL A 78 -20.89 9.98 -3.84
N LEU A 79 -19.87 9.40 -3.19
CA LEU A 79 -20.03 8.65 -1.93
C LEU A 79 -20.49 9.55 -0.79
N MET A 80 -19.96 10.76 -0.67
CA MET A 80 -20.39 11.71 0.37
C MET A 80 -21.85 12.13 0.20
N LYS A 81 -22.29 12.38 -1.03
CA LYS A 81 -23.71 12.67 -1.33
C LYS A 81 -24.59 11.45 -1.06
N ALA A 82 -24.17 10.26 -1.50
CA ALA A 82 -24.89 9.03 -1.26
C ALA A 82 -25.00 8.72 0.24
N ARG A 83 -23.97 8.98 1.04
CA ARG A 83 -23.99 8.76 2.50
C ARG A 83 -25.17 9.47 3.18
N GLN A 84 -25.57 10.63 2.70
CA GLN A 84 -26.67 11.42 3.27
C GLN A 84 -28.04 10.75 3.08
N THR A 85 -28.18 9.88 2.08
CA THR A 85 -29.43 9.19 1.77
C THR A 85 -29.59 7.84 2.50
N PHE A 86 -28.50 7.33 3.10
CA PHE A 86 -28.50 6.06 3.84
C PHE A 86 -28.71 6.28 5.33
N SER A 87 -29.51 5.43 5.95
CA SER A 87 -29.46 5.22 7.40
C SER A 87 -28.11 4.63 7.83
N VAL A 88 -27.82 4.67 9.12
CA VAL A 88 -26.57 4.10 9.65
C VAL A 88 -26.46 2.59 9.33
N THR A 89 -27.56 1.86 9.47
CA THR A 89 -27.56 0.41 9.21
C THR A 89 -27.34 0.10 7.74
N GLU A 90 -28.04 0.79 6.85
CA GLU A 90 -27.86 0.63 5.40
C GLU A 90 -26.44 0.99 4.96
N TRP A 91 -25.85 2.03 5.56
CA TRP A 91 -24.47 2.42 5.26
C TRP A 91 -23.47 1.35 5.71
N ILE A 92 -23.67 0.75 6.89
CA ILE A 92 -22.88 -0.40 7.36
C ILE A 92 -22.97 -1.55 6.37
N ASP A 93 -24.16 -1.89 5.93
CA ASP A 93 -24.39 -2.97 4.97
C ASP A 93 -23.75 -2.66 3.61
N PHE A 94 -23.82 -1.42 3.16
CA PHE A 94 -23.16 -0.95 1.95
C PHE A 94 -21.63 -1.11 2.05
N LEU A 95 -21.01 -0.66 3.14
CA LEU A 95 -19.57 -0.80 3.36
C LEU A 95 -19.13 -2.27 3.38
N LEU A 96 -19.88 -3.13 4.05
CA LEU A 96 -19.57 -4.57 4.11
C LEU A 96 -19.66 -5.24 2.74
N ARG A 97 -20.67 -4.88 1.94
CA ARG A 97 -20.81 -5.38 0.56
C ARG A 97 -19.70 -4.86 -0.35
N SER A 98 -19.25 -3.62 -0.17
CA SER A 98 -18.15 -3.06 -0.97
C SER A 98 -16.83 -3.81 -0.79
N ILE A 99 -16.64 -4.49 0.34
CA ILE A 99 -15.48 -5.34 0.62
C ILE A 99 -15.74 -6.84 0.35
N GLY A 100 -16.84 -7.15 -0.34
CA GLY A 100 -17.17 -8.50 -0.79
C GLY A 100 -17.86 -9.38 0.25
N LEU A 101 -18.40 -8.81 1.34
CA LEU A 101 -19.12 -9.56 2.35
C LEU A 101 -20.63 -9.45 2.15
N GLU A 102 -21.37 -10.57 2.37
CA GLU A 102 -22.82 -10.53 2.41
C GLU A 102 -23.31 -10.09 3.79
N ALA A 103 -23.76 -8.84 3.88
CA ALA A 103 -24.13 -8.22 5.14
C ALA A 103 -25.31 -8.91 5.83
N SER A 104 -26.25 -9.48 5.07
CA SER A 104 -27.43 -10.17 5.62
C SER A 104 -27.08 -11.48 6.35
N ALA A 105 -25.93 -12.07 6.02
CA ALA A 105 -25.43 -13.28 6.67
C ALA A 105 -24.70 -13.01 8.00
N LEU A 106 -24.49 -11.73 8.35
CA LEU A 106 -23.74 -11.33 9.54
C LEU A 106 -24.67 -10.80 10.64
N SER A 107 -24.38 -11.19 11.87
CA SER A 107 -25.00 -10.56 13.04
C SER A 107 -24.51 -9.12 13.21
N ASP A 108 -25.27 -8.26 13.89
CA ASP A 108 -24.90 -6.86 14.14
C ASP A 108 -23.54 -6.73 14.85
N ARG A 109 -23.22 -7.66 15.73
CA ARG A 109 -21.92 -7.72 16.39
C ARG A 109 -20.81 -8.04 15.39
N ALA A 110 -21.04 -9.02 14.51
CA ALA A 110 -20.04 -9.39 13.49
C ALA A 110 -19.79 -8.25 12.51
N LYS A 111 -20.83 -7.54 12.06
CA LYS A 111 -20.74 -6.35 11.24
C LYS A 111 -19.82 -5.29 11.87
N LYS A 112 -20.05 -4.98 13.15
CA LYS A 112 -19.24 -4.00 13.89
C LYS A 112 -17.77 -4.44 14.05
N VAL A 113 -17.53 -5.73 14.30
CA VAL A 113 -16.17 -6.28 14.40
C VAL A 113 -15.41 -6.17 13.06
N VAL A 114 -16.09 -6.46 11.95
CA VAL A 114 -15.47 -6.30 10.62
C VAL A 114 -15.16 -4.83 10.32
N LEU A 115 -16.09 -3.92 10.63
CA LEU A 115 -15.85 -2.48 10.46
C LEU A 115 -14.69 -1.99 11.34
N LEU A 116 -14.52 -2.52 12.54
CA LEU A 116 -13.40 -2.17 13.41
C LEU A 116 -12.04 -2.46 12.74
N ARG A 117 -11.95 -3.52 11.93
CA ARG A 117 -10.74 -3.84 11.15
C ARG A 117 -10.40 -2.77 10.11
N MET A 118 -11.37 -1.96 9.70
CA MET A 118 -11.17 -0.89 8.72
C MET A 118 -10.68 0.42 9.36
N VAL A 119 -10.77 0.55 10.68
CA VAL A 119 -10.38 1.78 11.39
C VAL A 119 -8.93 2.20 11.13
N PRO A 120 -7.92 1.28 11.09
CA PRO A 120 -6.55 1.67 10.80
C PRO A 120 -6.35 2.34 9.43
N PHE A 121 -7.26 2.15 8.48
CA PHE A 121 -7.19 2.80 7.17
C PHE A 121 -7.65 4.27 7.17
N VAL A 122 -8.37 4.70 8.19
CA VAL A 122 -8.99 6.03 8.25
C VAL A 122 -8.53 6.85 9.44
N GLU A 123 -8.06 6.21 10.51
CA GLU A 123 -7.60 6.86 11.73
C GLU A 123 -6.08 6.85 11.83
N ARG A 124 -5.49 8.03 12.04
CA ARG A 124 -4.03 8.16 12.20
C ARG A 124 -3.55 7.49 13.48
N ASN A 125 -2.41 6.80 13.39
CA ASN A 125 -1.73 6.16 14.52
C ASN A 125 -2.64 5.18 15.29
N TYR A 126 -3.61 4.59 14.61
CA TYR A 126 -4.48 3.58 15.21
C TYR A 126 -3.82 2.20 15.10
N ASN A 127 -3.30 1.73 16.22
CA ASN A 127 -2.69 0.40 16.31
C ASN A 127 -3.73 -0.60 16.85
N MET A 128 -3.83 -1.75 16.20
CA MET A 128 -4.80 -2.78 16.55
C MET A 128 -4.14 -4.15 16.57
N VAL A 129 -4.52 -4.97 17.54
CA VAL A 129 -4.17 -6.39 17.61
C VAL A 129 -5.45 -7.21 17.54
N GLU A 130 -5.54 -8.10 16.57
CA GLU A 130 -6.67 -9.01 16.44
C GLU A 130 -6.23 -10.44 16.74
N LEU A 131 -6.84 -11.03 17.77
CA LEU A 131 -6.67 -12.42 18.13
C LEU A 131 -7.92 -13.22 17.71
N GLY A 132 -7.68 -14.40 17.12
CA GLY A 132 -8.78 -15.25 16.70
C GLY A 132 -8.31 -16.42 15.85
N PRO A 133 -9.19 -17.40 15.60
CA PRO A 133 -8.87 -18.62 14.87
C PRO A 133 -8.44 -18.32 13.43
N ARG A 134 -7.74 -19.28 12.83
CA ARG A 134 -7.36 -19.20 11.40
C ARG A 134 -8.60 -19.29 10.52
N GLY A 135 -8.51 -18.77 9.29
CA GLY A 135 -9.59 -18.88 8.31
C GLY A 135 -10.77 -17.92 8.50
N THR A 136 -10.68 -16.91 9.38
CA THR A 136 -11.76 -15.93 9.62
C THR A 136 -11.64 -14.65 8.77
N GLY A 137 -10.80 -14.67 7.73
CA GLY A 137 -10.66 -13.56 6.78
C GLY A 137 -9.90 -12.33 7.32
N LYS A 138 -9.16 -12.45 8.45
CA LYS A 138 -8.41 -11.33 9.01
C LYS A 138 -7.42 -10.74 8.00
N SER A 139 -6.51 -11.55 7.51
CA SER A 139 -5.44 -11.14 6.59
C SER A 139 -5.98 -10.74 5.21
N HIS A 140 -7.04 -11.40 4.73
CA HIS A 140 -7.67 -11.11 3.44
C HIS A 140 -8.10 -9.64 3.34
N LEU A 141 -8.71 -9.10 4.39
CA LEU A 141 -9.20 -7.73 4.41
C LEU A 141 -8.04 -6.74 4.19
N PHE A 142 -6.92 -6.93 4.86
CA PHE A 142 -5.76 -6.07 4.73
C PHE A 142 -4.99 -6.26 3.42
N GLN A 143 -5.16 -7.38 2.73
CA GLN A 143 -4.54 -7.62 1.43
C GLN A 143 -5.36 -7.08 0.26
N GLN A 144 -6.69 -7.09 0.36
CA GLN A 144 -7.57 -6.90 -0.79
C GLN A 144 -8.33 -5.57 -0.80
N ILE A 145 -8.50 -4.91 0.37
CA ILE A 145 -9.34 -3.71 0.44
C ILE A 145 -8.64 -2.47 -0.04
N SER A 146 -7.37 -2.32 0.29
CA SER A 146 -6.63 -1.09 -0.02
C SER A 146 -5.28 -1.38 -0.65
N PRO A 147 -4.92 -0.70 -1.74
CA PRO A 147 -3.57 -0.74 -2.29
C PRO A 147 -2.54 -0.06 -1.37
N TYR A 148 -3.01 0.68 -0.35
CA TYR A 148 -2.16 1.39 0.61
C TYR A 148 -1.90 0.59 1.89
N SER A 149 -2.19 -0.70 1.90
CA SER A 149 -1.83 -1.60 2.98
C SER A 149 -0.82 -2.65 2.54
N HIS A 150 0.07 -3.01 3.44
CA HIS A 150 1.07 -4.06 3.22
C HIS A 150 0.99 -5.11 4.32
N LEU A 151 0.86 -6.38 3.92
CA LEU A 151 0.84 -7.50 4.84
C LEU A 151 2.20 -8.18 4.89
N ILE A 152 2.79 -8.27 6.07
CA ILE A 152 4.00 -9.05 6.33
C ILE A 152 3.55 -10.38 6.93
N SER A 153 3.69 -11.45 6.14
CA SER A 153 3.41 -12.81 6.59
C SER A 153 4.71 -13.58 6.76
N GLY A 154 4.98 -14.02 7.97
CA GLY A 154 6.17 -14.77 8.31
C GLY A 154 7.49 -14.01 8.07
N GLY A 155 8.58 -14.45 8.68
CA GLY A 155 9.91 -13.90 8.41
C GLY A 155 10.36 -12.80 9.35
N LYS A 156 11.52 -12.19 9.04
CA LYS A 156 12.14 -11.14 9.86
C LYS A 156 11.70 -9.76 9.41
N ALA A 157 11.04 -9.01 10.29
CA ALA A 157 10.87 -7.59 10.13
C ALA A 157 12.09 -6.88 10.73
N THR A 158 12.95 -6.32 9.87
CA THR A 158 14.12 -5.55 10.32
C THR A 158 13.78 -4.05 10.36
N VAL A 159 14.47 -3.29 11.20
CA VAL A 159 14.34 -1.83 11.26
C VAL A 159 14.57 -1.20 9.88
N ALA A 160 15.56 -1.68 9.14
CA ALA A 160 15.85 -1.19 7.80
C ALA A 160 14.71 -1.44 6.80
N LYS A 161 14.00 -2.57 6.90
CA LYS A 161 12.84 -2.87 6.06
C LYS A 161 11.62 -2.03 6.46
N MET A 162 11.46 -1.78 7.76
CA MET A 162 10.30 -1.04 8.27
C MET A 162 10.44 0.47 8.07
N PHE A 163 11.60 1.06 8.34
CA PHE A 163 11.79 2.50 8.41
C PHE A 163 12.71 3.03 7.31
N VAL A 164 14.02 2.91 7.48
CA VAL A 164 15.02 3.37 6.51
C VAL A 164 16.17 2.39 6.46
N ASN A 165 16.56 2.01 5.27
CA ASN A 165 17.79 1.29 5.03
C ASN A 165 18.95 2.28 4.94
N ASN A 166 19.76 2.36 6.00
CA ASN A 166 20.87 3.31 6.10
C ASN A 166 21.96 3.08 5.02
N SER A 167 22.11 1.86 4.49
CA SER A 167 23.09 1.55 3.46
C SER A 167 22.70 2.09 2.10
N THR A 168 21.42 2.04 1.76
CA THR A 168 20.89 2.43 0.45
C THR A 168 20.14 3.76 0.47
N GLY A 169 19.81 4.29 1.66
CA GLY A 169 18.97 5.47 1.83
C GLY A 169 17.50 5.26 1.47
N GLN A 170 17.08 4.01 1.25
CA GLN A 170 15.69 3.70 0.91
C GLN A 170 14.77 3.77 2.13
N ARG A 171 13.64 4.44 1.97
CA ARG A 171 12.56 4.43 2.98
C ARG A 171 11.87 3.08 3.01
N GLY A 172 11.54 2.62 4.22
CA GLY A 172 10.89 1.35 4.45
C GLY A 172 9.36 1.41 4.35
N LEU A 173 8.72 0.30 4.72
CA LEU A 173 7.29 0.07 4.52
C LEU A 173 6.39 1.11 5.20
N VAL A 174 6.72 1.55 6.42
CA VAL A 174 5.92 2.56 7.15
C VAL A 174 5.93 3.95 6.51
N CYS A 175 6.84 4.19 5.57
CA CYS A 175 6.89 5.42 4.79
C CYS A 175 6.20 5.30 3.42
N GLN A 176 5.80 4.08 3.04
CA GLN A 176 5.23 3.77 1.72
C GLN A 176 3.75 3.41 1.80
N TYR A 177 3.32 2.87 2.94
CA TYR A 177 1.96 2.37 3.14
C TYR A 177 1.30 3.06 4.33
N ASP A 178 -0.01 3.27 4.25
CA ASP A 178 -0.81 3.82 5.34
C ASP A 178 -1.01 2.81 6.46
N VAL A 179 -1.10 1.53 6.10
CA VAL A 179 -1.28 0.43 7.04
C VAL A 179 -0.25 -0.66 6.79
N VAL A 180 0.52 -1.01 7.81
CA VAL A 180 1.41 -2.16 7.78
C VAL A 180 0.91 -3.20 8.77
N CYS A 181 0.56 -4.38 8.25
CA CYS A 181 0.01 -5.48 9.03
C CYS A 181 1.04 -6.57 9.23
N PHE A 182 1.05 -7.17 10.40
CA PHE A 182 1.84 -8.34 10.70
C PHE A 182 0.90 -9.54 10.86
N ASP A 183 1.04 -10.53 10.00
CA ASP A 183 0.31 -11.79 10.10
C ASP A 183 1.20 -12.87 10.72
N GLU A 184 0.60 -13.79 11.47
CA GLU A 184 1.30 -14.88 12.16
C GLU A 184 2.48 -14.36 13.01
N VAL A 185 2.22 -13.38 13.89
CA VAL A 185 3.25 -12.71 14.72
C VAL A 185 4.12 -13.70 15.52
N SER A 186 3.61 -14.88 15.85
CA SER A 186 4.37 -15.95 16.51
C SER A 186 5.54 -16.47 15.69
N GLY A 187 5.52 -16.30 14.36
CA GLY A 187 6.60 -16.67 13.44
C GLY A 187 7.55 -15.53 13.10
N ILE A 188 7.24 -14.30 13.50
CA ILE A 188 8.06 -13.13 13.22
C ILE A 188 9.11 -13.00 14.33
N SER A 189 10.39 -13.22 13.98
CA SER A 189 11.47 -12.92 14.91
C SER A 189 11.88 -11.45 14.74
N PHE A 190 11.67 -10.66 15.79
CA PHE A 190 12.33 -9.37 15.94
C PHE A 190 13.65 -9.62 16.67
N ASP A 191 14.76 -9.02 16.23
CA ASP A 191 15.93 -8.95 17.07
C ASP A 191 15.55 -8.24 18.38
N GLN A 192 15.84 -8.85 19.51
CA GLN A 192 15.24 -8.52 20.82
C GLN A 192 15.25 -7.04 21.22
N LYS A 193 16.23 -6.26 20.74
CA LYS A 193 16.30 -4.82 21.00
C LYS A 193 15.48 -3.98 20.02
N ASP A 194 15.35 -4.44 18.79
CA ASP A 194 14.72 -3.68 17.72
C ASP A 194 13.20 -3.89 17.67
N GLY A 195 12.71 -5.06 18.06
CA GLY A 195 11.28 -5.38 18.06
C GLY A 195 10.47 -4.47 18.98
N VAL A 196 11.00 -4.14 20.17
CA VAL A 196 10.35 -3.21 21.11
C VAL A 196 10.31 -1.78 20.55
N ASN A 197 11.32 -1.38 19.79
CA ASN A 197 11.39 -0.05 19.19
C ASN A 197 10.51 0.07 17.93
N ILE A 198 10.25 -1.03 17.24
CA ILE A 198 9.34 -1.08 16.09
C ILE A 198 7.88 -1.02 16.54
N MET A 199 7.57 -1.57 17.72
CA MET A 199 6.20 -1.69 18.24
C MET A 199 5.77 -0.52 19.15
N LYS A 200 6.68 0.36 19.51
CA LYS A 200 6.40 1.59 20.25
C LYS A 200 6.13 2.77 19.32
#